data_a0eb2a9d785d7d16df44a86916f3a24d
#
_entry.id   a0eb2a9d785d7d16df44a86916f3a24d
#
_cell.length_a   1.000
_cell.length_b   1.000
_cell.length_c   1.000
_cell.angle_alpha   90.00
_cell.angle_beta   90.00
_cell.angle_gamma   90.00
#
_symmetry.space_group_name_H-M   'P 1'
#
loop_
_entity.id
_entity.type
_entity.pdbx_description
1 polymer ?
#
loop_
_entity_poly.entity_id
_entity_poly.type
_entity_poly.pdbx_seq_one_letter_code
_entity_poly.pdbx_strand_id
1 'polypeptide(L)'
;MNIEDVLKLVRPNILGLEAYSTARDDCGSNQPEIFLDANENPYNNGINRYPDPHQKALKAKVAEIKGISADSLFIGNGSDEAIDLVYRVFCVPGASNAVSIAPSYGMYEVAAAMNDIEFRKVQLRPDFSMDTEAMLSAADSKTRLMFICSPNNPTGNSFPVEQIEDILERFGGVVVLDEAYIDFSVRPSLTSLVKRYPNLIVIQTLSKAWGMAGLRIGLAIADPAVIALMSKVKYPYNINVLAQKMALMKLDEAAKDKAVAEIVGQRFRLEKELAKCPEVKGIYSSDANFLLVRFENPDEVYERLLAGGVIVRNRSKVSGCEGCLRITVGTPVENGRLLRLLSSSVAEPVEATTPGMEILGERHIRIVRNTKETKIALELDLDFIGGSGHISTGLPFFDHMLDQIPNHGGVALSINVKGDLQVDEHHTIEDVGIVFGEAINAALGSKLGMARYGFVLPMDDCDAAVLMDFGGRIDFKWNAEFKREKVGGVPTEMFSHFFQSVCAGAKCNLHIWAEGV
;
A
#
# COMPACT_ATOMS: atom_id res chain seq x y z
N MET A 1 -17.48 -26.25 22.87
CA MET A 1 -16.43 -26.35 23.94
C MET A 1 -16.65 -25.24 24.96
N ASN A 2 -16.51 -25.49 26.26
CA ASN A 2 -16.55 -24.46 27.29
C ASN A 2 -15.13 -23.95 27.63
N ILE A 3 -15.01 -22.89 28.44
CA ILE A 3 -13.69 -22.30 28.76
C ILE A 3 -12.80 -23.25 29.58
N GLU A 4 -13.39 -24.07 30.45
CA GLU A 4 -12.62 -25.05 31.23
C GLU A 4 -11.94 -26.10 30.33
N ASP A 5 -12.61 -26.48 29.23
CA ASP A 5 -12.03 -27.41 28.26
C ASP A 5 -10.90 -26.74 27.46
N VAL A 6 -11.02 -25.46 27.13
CA VAL A 6 -9.94 -24.68 26.50
C VAL A 6 -8.72 -24.59 27.43
N LEU A 7 -8.94 -24.34 28.72
CA LEU A 7 -7.86 -24.25 29.71
C LEU A 7 -7.09 -25.60 29.87
N LYS A 8 -7.74 -26.75 29.65
CA LYS A 8 -7.06 -28.06 29.63
C LYS A 8 -6.09 -28.23 28.44
N LEU A 9 -6.26 -27.46 27.38
CA LEU A 9 -5.36 -27.47 26.22
C LEU A 9 -4.06 -26.69 26.45
N VAL A 10 -4.03 -25.82 27.47
CA VAL A 10 -2.88 -24.97 27.82
C VAL A 10 -1.71 -25.83 28.31
N ARG A 11 -0.51 -25.48 27.91
CA ARG A 11 0.72 -26.14 28.39
C ARG A 11 0.78 -26.06 29.92
N PRO A 12 1.09 -27.17 30.61
CA PRO A 12 1.12 -27.21 32.09
C PRO A 12 2.05 -26.17 32.72
N ASN A 13 3.21 -25.92 32.11
CA ASN A 13 4.16 -24.92 32.58
C ASN A 13 3.64 -23.47 32.43
N ILE A 14 2.75 -23.22 31.49
CA ILE A 14 2.12 -21.90 31.29
C ILE A 14 0.99 -21.69 32.30
N LEU A 15 0.23 -22.73 32.61
CA LEU A 15 -0.79 -22.65 33.66
C LEU A 15 -0.19 -22.26 35.01
N GLY A 16 0.94 -22.87 35.38
CA GLY A 16 1.65 -22.61 36.62
C GLY A 16 2.58 -21.39 36.60
N LEU A 17 2.71 -20.69 35.45
CA LEU A 17 3.58 -19.52 35.32
C LEU A 17 3.02 -18.36 36.15
N GLU A 18 3.84 -17.77 37.00
CA GLU A 18 3.55 -16.47 37.60
C GLU A 18 3.85 -15.36 36.57
N ALA A 19 2.88 -14.46 36.36
CA ALA A 19 3.09 -13.34 35.48
C ALA A 19 4.18 -12.42 36.04
N TYR A 20 5.05 -11.90 35.17
CA TYR A 20 5.97 -10.84 35.58
C TYR A 20 5.15 -9.62 36.02
N SER A 21 5.29 -9.20 37.27
CA SER A 21 4.68 -7.97 37.80
C SER A 21 5.72 -6.84 37.79
N THR A 22 5.25 -5.64 37.49
CA THR A 22 6.06 -4.44 37.65
C THR A 22 5.72 -3.77 38.97
N ALA A 23 6.65 -3.04 39.60
CA ALA A 23 6.36 -2.28 40.80
C ALA A 23 5.18 -1.30 40.63
N ARG A 24 4.90 -0.90 39.37
CA ARG A 24 3.74 -0.04 39.02
C ARG A 24 2.40 -0.78 39.12
N ASP A 25 2.40 -2.10 38.99
CA ASP A 25 1.21 -2.92 39.19
C ASP A 25 0.78 -2.95 40.68
N ASP A 26 1.74 -2.81 41.59
CA ASP A 26 1.53 -2.84 43.03
C ASP A 26 0.95 -1.51 43.55
N CYS A 27 1.02 -0.42 42.75
CA CYS A 27 0.54 0.90 43.18
C CYS A 27 -1.00 1.04 43.20
N GLY A 28 -1.73 0.10 42.60
CA GLY A 28 -3.20 0.13 42.55
C GLY A 28 -3.76 1.40 41.88
N SER A 29 -4.68 2.08 42.55
CA SER A 29 -5.28 3.33 42.06
C SER A 29 -4.43 4.58 42.36
N ASN A 30 -3.40 4.46 43.20
CA ASN A 30 -2.51 5.56 43.52
C ASN A 30 -1.59 5.81 42.33
N GLN A 31 -1.61 7.03 41.78
CA GLN A 31 -0.67 7.43 40.74
C GLN A 31 0.58 8.04 41.40
N PRO A 32 1.73 7.34 41.38
CA PRO A 32 2.95 7.91 41.94
C PRO A 32 3.41 9.11 41.12
N GLU A 33 3.87 10.16 41.76
CA GLU A 33 4.47 11.34 41.08
C GLU A 33 5.94 11.11 40.76
N ILE A 34 6.62 10.21 41.50
CA ILE A 34 8.05 9.95 41.40
C ILE A 34 8.27 8.45 41.10
N PHE A 35 8.98 8.17 40.02
CA PHE A 35 9.28 6.82 39.54
C PHE A 35 10.76 6.49 39.80
N LEU A 36 11.03 5.61 40.76
CA LEU A 36 12.37 5.13 41.12
C LEU A 36 12.41 3.59 41.13
N ASP A 37 11.53 2.95 40.36
CA ASP A 37 11.24 1.52 40.39
C ASP A 37 11.99 0.70 39.33
N ALA A 38 12.35 1.30 38.19
CA ALA A 38 12.76 0.57 37.00
C ALA A 38 14.16 0.95 36.50
N ASN A 39 15.00 1.57 37.32
CA ASN A 39 16.38 1.99 37.01
C ASN A 39 16.50 2.85 35.73
N GLU A 40 15.44 3.59 35.43
CA GLU A 40 15.37 4.44 34.25
C GLU A 40 16.22 5.71 34.45
N ASN A 41 16.68 6.31 33.34
CA ASN A 41 17.31 7.63 33.38
C ASN A 41 16.27 8.67 33.87
N PRO A 42 16.52 9.41 34.96
CA PRO A 42 15.57 10.35 35.52
C PRO A 42 15.38 11.62 34.68
N TYR A 43 16.31 11.94 33.79
CA TYR A 43 16.24 13.15 32.98
C TYR A 43 15.29 12.96 31.81
N ASN A 44 14.19 13.74 31.83
CA ASN A 44 13.12 13.61 30.86
C ASN A 44 13.55 14.10 29.46
N ASN A 45 13.52 13.18 28.51
CA ASN A 45 13.72 13.43 27.07
C ASN A 45 12.49 12.99 26.24
N GLY A 46 11.35 12.71 26.90
CA GLY A 46 10.10 12.28 26.27
C GLY A 46 9.97 10.77 26.04
N ILE A 47 11.08 10.02 26.16
CA ILE A 47 11.14 8.56 25.95
C ILE A 47 11.99 7.82 27.00
N ASN A 48 12.38 8.52 28.06
CA ASN A 48 13.24 7.98 29.12
C ASN A 48 12.53 7.02 30.08
N ARG A 49 11.21 6.87 29.97
CA ARG A 49 10.40 5.99 30.82
C ARG A 49 9.84 4.80 30.05
N TYR A 50 9.80 3.64 30.69
CA TYR A 50 9.11 2.47 30.14
C TYR A 50 7.62 2.79 29.87
N PRO A 51 7.06 2.23 28.80
CA PRO A 51 5.63 2.37 28.51
C PRO A 51 4.77 1.63 29.54
N ASP A 52 3.45 1.87 29.50
CA ASP A 52 2.49 1.04 30.23
C ASP A 52 2.57 -0.41 29.72
N PRO A 53 2.94 -1.40 30.58
CA PRO A 53 3.05 -2.80 30.18
C PRO A 53 1.72 -3.43 29.80
N HIS A 54 0.60 -2.84 30.24
CA HIS A 54 -0.76 -3.31 29.96
C HIS A 54 -1.45 -2.54 28.83
N GLN A 55 -0.83 -1.47 28.30
CA GLN A 55 -1.37 -0.61 27.25
C GLN A 55 -2.82 -0.13 27.55
N LYS A 56 -3.13 0.20 28.80
CA LYS A 56 -4.49 0.47 29.30
C LYS A 56 -5.26 1.47 28.44
N ALA A 57 -4.63 2.61 28.13
CA ALA A 57 -5.26 3.66 27.32
C ALA A 57 -5.55 3.18 25.88
N LEU A 58 -4.59 2.49 25.27
CA LEU A 58 -4.74 1.97 23.90
C LEU A 58 -5.78 0.84 23.86
N LYS A 59 -5.77 -0.09 24.85
CA LYS A 59 -6.79 -1.15 24.97
C LYS A 59 -8.19 -0.55 25.12
N ALA A 60 -8.36 0.44 25.99
CA ALA A 60 -9.64 1.10 26.19
C ALA A 60 -10.17 1.71 24.88
N LYS A 61 -9.31 2.44 24.15
CA LYS A 61 -9.71 3.06 22.88
C LYS A 61 -10.04 2.04 21.79
N VAL A 62 -9.23 0.99 21.63
CA VAL A 62 -9.51 -0.08 20.67
C VAL A 62 -10.76 -0.87 21.05
N ALA A 63 -10.95 -1.17 22.34
CA ALA A 63 -12.14 -1.87 22.85
C ALA A 63 -13.43 -1.06 22.60
N GLU A 64 -13.40 0.27 22.81
CA GLU A 64 -14.48 1.19 22.47
C GLU A 64 -14.85 1.09 20.98
N ILE A 65 -13.87 1.24 20.09
CA ILE A 65 -14.06 1.18 18.63
C ILE A 65 -14.61 -0.18 18.17
N LYS A 66 -14.12 -1.26 18.77
CA LYS A 66 -14.53 -2.63 18.38
C LYS A 66 -15.78 -3.12 19.11
N GLY A 67 -16.32 -2.38 20.07
CA GLY A 67 -17.50 -2.77 20.86
C GLY A 67 -17.29 -4.02 21.72
N ILE A 68 -16.06 -4.23 22.22
CA ILE A 68 -15.67 -5.40 23.05
C ILE A 68 -15.17 -4.98 24.42
N SER A 69 -15.02 -5.97 25.34
CA SER A 69 -14.35 -5.72 26.62
C SER A 69 -12.83 -5.57 26.41
N ALA A 70 -12.21 -4.65 27.13
CA ALA A 70 -10.76 -4.51 27.17
C ALA A 70 -10.05 -5.79 27.69
N ASP A 71 -10.71 -6.56 28.56
CA ASP A 71 -10.20 -7.84 29.07
C ASP A 71 -10.18 -8.95 28.02
N SER A 72 -11.00 -8.81 26.95
CA SER A 72 -11.02 -9.70 25.80
C SER A 72 -10.01 -9.30 24.71
N LEU A 73 -9.15 -8.29 24.95
CA LEU A 73 -8.23 -7.73 23.99
C LEU A 73 -6.78 -7.90 24.44
N PHE A 74 -5.96 -8.51 23.57
CA PHE A 74 -4.50 -8.50 23.64
C PHE A 74 -3.95 -7.56 22.56
N ILE A 75 -2.89 -6.80 22.89
CA ILE A 75 -2.17 -5.95 21.94
C ILE A 75 -0.74 -6.46 21.82
N GLY A 76 -0.34 -6.83 20.59
CA GLY A 76 0.97 -7.39 20.26
C GLY A 76 1.77 -6.51 19.30
N ASN A 77 3.07 -6.76 19.22
CA ASN A 77 3.99 -6.14 18.26
C ASN A 77 3.76 -6.73 16.85
N GLY A 78 2.69 -6.27 16.20
CA GLY A 78 2.10 -6.89 15.04
C GLY A 78 1.25 -8.12 15.41
N SER A 79 0.44 -8.59 14.45
CA SER A 79 -0.30 -9.85 14.59
C SER A 79 0.64 -11.07 14.73
N ASP A 80 1.87 -10.94 14.26
CA ASP A 80 2.89 -12.00 14.32
C ASP A 80 3.22 -12.38 15.77
N GLU A 81 3.27 -11.41 16.70
CA GLU A 81 3.44 -11.72 18.13
C GLU A 81 2.25 -12.52 18.70
N ALA A 82 1.03 -12.18 18.31
CA ALA A 82 -0.14 -12.96 18.74
C ALA A 82 -0.11 -14.38 18.18
N ILE A 83 0.30 -14.57 16.91
CA ILE A 83 0.47 -15.88 16.28
C ILE A 83 1.53 -16.71 17.04
N ASP A 84 2.68 -16.14 17.36
CA ASP A 84 3.73 -16.84 18.12
C ASP A 84 3.26 -17.19 19.54
N LEU A 85 2.60 -16.28 20.22
CA LEU A 85 2.11 -16.52 21.58
C LEU A 85 1.06 -17.62 21.68
N VAL A 86 0.17 -17.80 20.69
CA VAL A 86 -0.80 -18.90 20.72
C VAL A 86 -0.10 -20.26 20.62
N TYR A 87 0.99 -20.38 19.85
CA TYR A 87 1.82 -21.58 19.87
C TYR A 87 2.44 -21.82 21.24
N ARG A 88 3.03 -20.79 21.85
CA ARG A 88 3.66 -20.89 23.18
C ARG A 88 2.68 -21.26 24.28
N VAL A 89 1.44 -20.80 24.19
CA VAL A 89 0.39 -21.07 25.19
C VAL A 89 -0.15 -22.49 25.06
N PHE A 90 -0.44 -22.96 23.83
CA PHE A 90 -1.22 -24.18 23.64
C PHE A 90 -0.41 -25.38 23.13
N CYS A 91 0.74 -25.18 22.49
CA CYS A 91 1.46 -26.27 21.83
C CYS A 91 2.70 -26.68 22.61
N VAL A 92 2.83 -27.97 22.91
CA VAL A 92 4.05 -28.56 23.52
C VAL A 92 5.04 -28.85 22.40
N PRO A 93 6.27 -28.26 22.43
CA PRO A 93 7.33 -28.51 21.45
C PRO A 93 7.60 -30.01 21.24
N GLY A 94 7.81 -30.43 20.00
CA GLY A 94 8.05 -31.81 19.61
C GLY A 94 6.89 -32.79 19.83
N ALA A 95 5.74 -32.35 20.38
CA ALA A 95 4.64 -33.23 20.74
C ALA A 95 3.28 -32.82 20.16
N SER A 96 3.05 -31.53 20.00
CA SER A 96 1.80 -30.99 19.43
C SER A 96 1.92 -30.73 17.94
N ASN A 97 0.78 -30.60 17.27
CA ASN A 97 0.73 -30.12 15.90
C ASN A 97 -0.33 -29.04 15.72
N ALA A 98 -0.25 -28.32 14.58
CA ALA A 98 -1.20 -27.34 14.13
C ALA A 98 -1.63 -27.64 12.69
N VAL A 99 -2.87 -27.29 12.35
CA VAL A 99 -3.45 -27.43 11.01
C VAL A 99 -3.74 -26.06 10.43
N SER A 100 -3.55 -25.87 9.15
CA SER A 100 -3.99 -24.66 8.43
C SER A 100 -4.36 -24.96 6.99
N ILE A 101 -5.20 -24.11 6.42
CA ILE A 101 -5.43 -24.06 4.99
C ILE A 101 -4.15 -23.69 4.23
N ALA A 102 -4.01 -24.16 3.01
CA ALA A 102 -2.93 -23.79 2.08
C ALA A 102 -3.49 -23.62 0.65
N PRO A 103 -3.04 -22.58 -0.08
CA PRO A 103 -2.09 -21.54 0.33
C PRO A 103 -2.68 -20.55 1.35
N SER A 104 -1.88 -20.11 2.31
CA SER A 104 -2.25 -19.10 3.30
C SER A 104 -1.04 -18.28 3.77
N TYR A 105 -1.19 -17.50 4.85
CA TYR A 105 -0.14 -16.65 5.37
C TYR A 105 1.04 -17.48 5.93
N GLY A 106 2.22 -17.29 5.35
CA GLY A 106 3.39 -18.12 5.63
C GLY A 106 3.91 -18.06 7.06
N MET A 107 3.58 -17.00 7.83
CA MET A 107 4.06 -16.88 9.21
C MET A 107 3.46 -17.93 10.15
N TYR A 108 2.34 -18.55 9.82
CA TYR A 108 1.81 -19.65 10.65
C TYR A 108 2.80 -20.82 10.68
N GLU A 109 3.31 -21.22 9.51
CA GLU A 109 4.32 -22.29 9.38
C GLU A 109 5.66 -21.88 9.99
N VAL A 110 6.11 -20.64 9.77
CA VAL A 110 7.35 -20.14 10.34
C VAL A 110 7.29 -20.11 11.87
N ALA A 111 6.17 -19.63 12.45
CA ALA A 111 5.98 -19.63 13.89
C ALA A 111 5.88 -21.06 14.47
N ALA A 112 5.25 -21.99 13.75
CA ALA A 112 5.24 -23.41 14.12
C ALA A 112 6.67 -23.97 14.18
N ALA A 113 7.47 -23.73 13.14
CA ALA A 113 8.86 -24.19 13.06
C ALA A 113 9.73 -23.60 14.19
N MET A 114 9.58 -22.29 14.49
CA MET A 114 10.29 -21.64 15.59
C MET A 114 9.96 -22.24 16.96
N ASN A 115 8.75 -22.78 17.12
CA ASN A 115 8.27 -23.38 18.37
C ASN A 115 8.40 -24.92 18.38
N ASP A 116 9.03 -25.54 17.36
CA ASP A 116 9.17 -26.98 17.20
C ASP A 116 7.82 -27.72 17.19
N ILE A 117 6.87 -27.20 16.38
CA ILE A 117 5.52 -27.74 16.23
C ILE A 117 5.33 -28.26 14.80
N GLU A 118 4.85 -29.50 14.67
CA GLU A 118 4.46 -30.06 13.37
C GLU A 118 3.34 -29.20 12.75
N PHE A 119 3.52 -28.77 11.49
CA PHE A 119 2.55 -27.95 10.78
C PHE A 119 1.95 -28.71 9.59
N ARG A 120 0.65 -28.93 9.63
CA ARG A 120 -0.10 -29.68 8.61
C ARG A 120 -0.88 -28.72 7.72
N LYS A 121 -0.73 -28.88 6.42
CA LYS A 121 -1.37 -28.06 5.39
C LYS A 121 -2.48 -28.83 4.73
N VAL A 122 -3.69 -28.25 4.71
CA VAL A 122 -4.83 -28.74 3.96
C VAL A 122 -5.03 -27.85 2.74
N GLN A 123 -4.92 -28.42 1.55
CA GLN A 123 -5.03 -27.64 0.32
C GLN A 123 -6.46 -27.12 0.13
N LEU A 124 -6.60 -25.84 -0.20
CA LEU A 124 -7.85 -25.28 -0.69
C LEU A 124 -8.23 -25.94 -2.02
N ARG A 125 -9.52 -25.97 -2.33
CA ARG A 125 -9.98 -26.44 -3.63
C ARG A 125 -9.50 -25.53 -4.76
N PRO A 126 -9.58 -25.94 -6.03
CA PRO A 126 -9.11 -25.10 -7.16
C PRO A 126 -9.78 -23.72 -7.27
N ASP A 127 -10.96 -23.56 -6.70
CA ASP A 127 -11.70 -22.30 -6.60
C ASP A 127 -11.36 -21.50 -5.31
N PHE A 128 -10.36 -21.97 -4.56
CA PHE A 128 -9.96 -21.49 -3.25
C PHE A 128 -11.02 -21.60 -2.15
N SER A 129 -12.07 -22.42 -2.34
CA SER A 129 -12.97 -22.75 -1.25
C SER A 129 -12.30 -23.70 -0.25
N MET A 130 -12.69 -23.57 1.03
CA MET A 130 -12.18 -24.42 2.12
C MET A 130 -12.93 -25.75 2.13
N ASP A 131 -12.19 -26.83 2.35
CA ASP A 131 -12.75 -28.16 2.63
C ASP A 131 -12.75 -28.40 4.14
N THR A 132 -13.90 -28.17 4.77
CA THR A 132 -14.09 -28.31 6.23
C THR A 132 -13.83 -29.74 6.71
N GLU A 133 -14.28 -30.75 5.96
CA GLU A 133 -14.06 -32.14 6.33
C GLU A 133 -12.59 -32.55 6.23
N ALA A 134 -11.87 -32.06 5.21
CA ALA A 134 -10.44 -32.26 5.10
C ALA A 134 -9.68 -31.58 6.24
N MET A 135 -10.08 -30.36 6.64
CA MET A 135 -9.50 -29.64 7.78
C MET A 135 -9.66 -30.43 9.08
N LEU A 136 -10.86 -30.92 9.36
CA LEU A 136 -11.16 -31.73 10.57
C LEU A 136 -10.46 -33.07 10.54
N SER A 137 -10.36 -33.71 9.37
CA SER A 137 -9.69 -35.02 9.21
C SER A 137 -8.17 -34.92 9.34
N ALA A 138 -7.57 -33.76 9.07
CA ALA A 138 -6.15 -33.53 9.26
C ALA A 138 -5.75 -33.34 10.75
N ALA A 139 -6.73 -33.13 11.62
CA ALA A 139 -6.54 -32.99 13.05
C ALA A 139 -6.55 -34.36 13.75
N ASP A 140 -5.73 -34.48 14.80
CA ASP A 140 -5.67 -35.64 15.69
C ASP A 140 -5.65 -35.20 17.17
N SER A 141 -5.48 -36.15 18.09
CA SER A 141 -5.43 -35.88 19.53
C SER A 141 -4.27 -34.95 19.98
N LYS A 142 -3.26 -34.74 19.12
CA LYS A 142 -2.12 -33.85 19.36
C LYS A 142 -2.34 -32.46 18.77
N THR A 143 -3.36 -32.29 17.92
CA THR A 143 -3.66 -31.00 17.27
C THR A 143 -4.22 -30.02 18.29
N ARG A 144 -3.52 -28.90 18.48
CA ARG A 144 -3.89 -27.85 19.44
C ARG A 144 -4.47 -26.62 18.76
N LEU A 145 -4.00 -26.30 17.56
CA LEU A 145 -4.34 -25.09 16.85
C LEU A 145 -4.82 -25.40 15.43
N MET A 146 -5.81 -24.64 14.98
CA MET A 146 -6.25 -24.61 13.59
C MET A 146 -6.31 -23.16 13.12
N PHE A 147 -5.51 -22.82 12.08
CA PHE A 147 -5.45 -21.47 11.53
C PHE A 147 -6.31 -21.32 10.29
N ILE A 148 -7.14 -20.29 10.26
CA ILE A 148 -7.98 -19.90 9.13
C ILE A 148 -7.77 -18.40 8.90
N CYS A 149 -7.30 -18.01 7.71
CA CYS A 149 -7.17 -16.61 7.32
C CYS A 149 -8.38 -16.21 6.46
N SER A 150 -9.18 -15.24 6.90
CA SER A 150 -10.40 -14.82 6.18
C SER A 150 -10.66 -13.32 6.36
N PRO A 151 -10.49 -12.50 5.31
CA PRO A 151 -10.06 -12.83 3.94
C PRO A 151 -8.66 -13.43 3.85
N ASN A 152 -8.49 -14.43 2.98
CA ASN A 152 -7.25 -15.20 2.92
C ASN A 152 -6.13 -14.50 2.16
N ASN A 153 -4.92 -14.64 2.61
CA ASN A 153 -3.73 -14.19 1.91
C ASN A 153 -2.91 -15.43 1.46
N PRO A 154 -2.69 -15.70 0.15
CA PRO A 154 -2.72 -14.69 -0.92
C PRO A 154 -3.98 -14.68 -1.81
N THR A 155 -4.99 -15.47 -1.56
CA THR A 155 -6.09 -15.72 -2.49
C THR A 155 -7.16 -14.61 -2.51
N GLY A 156 -7.29 -13.84 -1.43
CA GLY A 156 -8.17 -12.67 -1.32
C GLY A 156 -9.59 -12.98 -0.88
N ASN A 157 -10.06 -14.22 -1.00
CA ASN A 157 -11.42 -14.61 -0.69
C ASN A 157 -11.69 -14.78 0.81
N SER A 158 -12.94 -14.59 1.22
CA SER A 158 -13.45 -14.93 2.54
C SER A 158 -14.15 -16.28 2.54
N PHE A 159 -14.11 -16.97 3.69
CA PHE A 159 -14.84 -18.23 3.89
C PHE A 159 -16.23 -17.99 4.49
N PRO A 160 -17.22 -18.86 4.19
CA PRO A 160 -18.53 -18.81 4.82
C PRO A 160 -18.46 -18.95 6.34
N VAL A 161 -19.28 -18.16 7.05
CA VAL A 161 -19.35 -18.19 8.52
C VAL A 161 -19.72 -19.56 9.03
N GLU A 162 -20.66 -20.23 8.34
CA GLU A 162 -21.18 -21.55 8.68
C GLU A 162 -20.07 -22.62 8.67
N GLN A 163 -19.09 -22.51 7.77
CA GLN A 163 -17.93 -23.41 7.74
C GLN A 163 -16.99 -23.18 8.92
N ILE A 164 -16.83 -21.92 9.32
CA ILE A 164 -16.01 -21.56 10.49
C ILE A 164 -16.70 -22.02 11.77
N GLU A 165 -18.01 -21.84 11.90
CA GLU A 165 -18.78 -22.31 13.04
C GLU A 165 -18.79 -23.84 13.13
N ASP A 166 -18.90 -24.56 12.02
CA ASP A 166 -18.82 -26.03 11.98
C ASP A 166 -17.47 -26.53 12.51
N ILE A 167 -16.37 -25.86 12.13
CA ILE A 167 -15.04 -26.16 12.69
C ILE A 167 -15.00 -25.86 14.19
N LEU A 168 -15.51 -24.70 14.64
CA LEU A 168 -15.52 -24.31 16.05
C LEU A 168 -16.29 -25.30 16.95
N GLU A 169 -17.36 -25.91 16.41
CA GLU A 169 -18.19 -26.87 17.12
C GLU A 169 -17.56 -28.28 17.18
N ARG A 170 -16.90 -28.69 16.10
CA ARG A 170 -16.39 -30.07 15.92
C ARG A 170 -14.91 -30.23 16.28
N PHE A 171 -14.11 -29.18 16.18
CA PHE A 171 -12.69 -29.24 16.50
C PHE A 171 -12.45 -29.16 18.01
N GLY A 172 -11.73 -30.13 18.54
CA GLY A 172 -11.39 -30.22 19.98
C GLY A 172 -10.22 -29.35 20.42
N GLY A 173 -9.75 -28.42 19.60
CA GLY A 173 -8.64 -27.49 19.87
C GLY A 173 -9.07 -26.03 19.74
N VAL A 174 -8.10 -25.14 19.65
CA VAL A 174 -8.30 -23.69 19.51
C VAL A 174 -8.24 -23.30 18.04
N VAL A 175 -9.25 -22.57 17.58
CA VAL A 175 -9.30 -21.99 16.22
C VAL A 175 -8.79 -20.58 16.26
N VAL A 176 -7.79 -20.30 15.44
CA VAL A 176 -7.20 -18.95 15.26
C VAL A 176 -7.69 -18.41 13.92
N LEU A 177 -8.63 -17.48 13.97
CA LEU A 177 -9.18 -16.80 12.80
C LEU A 177 -8.42 -15.50 12.55
N ASP A 178 -7.66 -15.44 11.48
CA ASP A 178 -6.91 -14.25 11.10
C ASP A 178 -7.77 -13.36 10.17
N GLU A 179 -8.21 -12.25 10.71
CA GLU A 179 -9.01 -11.21 10.09
C GLU A 179 -8.20 -9.96 9.71
N ALA A 180 -6.91 -10.10 9.38
CA ALA A 180 -6.07 -8.95 9.06
C ALA A 180 -6.62 -8.06 7.93
N TYR A 181 -7.51 -8.56 7.09
CA TYR A 181 -8.10 -7.87 5.94
C TYR A 181 -9.60 -7.63 6.05
N ILE A 182 -10.22 -7.94 7.20
CA ILE A 182 -11.69 -7.93 7.37
C ILE A 182 -12.32 -6.56 7.10
N ASP A 183 -11.63 -5.46 7.42
CA ASP A 183 -12.15 -4.12 7.22
C ASP A 183 -12.40 -3.79 5.71
N PHE A 184 -11.85 -4.56 4.76
CA PHE A 184 -12.08 -4.40 3.31
C PHE A 184 -13.20 -5.30 2.77
N SER A 185 -13.71 -6.21 3.60
CA SER A 185 -14.77 -7.15 3.25
C SER A 185 -16.15 -6.56 3.52
N VAL A 186 -17.13 -6.99 2.74
CA VAL A 186 -18.55 -6.71 3.04
C VAL A 186 -19.09 -7.61 4.17
N ARG A 187 -18.34 -8.66 4.55
CA ARG A 187 -18.71 -9.54 5.65
C ARG A 187 -18.33 -8.91 6.98
N PRO A 188 -19.15 -9.06 8.02
CA PRO A 188 -18.81 -8.58 9.34
C PRO A 188 -17.67 -9.41 9.97
N SER A 189 -16.92 -8.79 10.87
CA SER A 189 -15.96 -9.49 11.74
C SER A 189 -16.66 -10.51 12.63
N LEU A 190 -16.03 -11.65 12.85
CA LEU A 190 -16.54 -12.70 13.74
C LEU A 190 -16.14 -12.54 15.20
N THR A 191 -15.65 -11.35 15.61
CA THR A 191 -15.32 -11.04 16.99
C THR A 191 -16.49 -11.21 17.96
N SER A 192 -17.73 -11.04 17.49
CA SER A 192 -18.93 -11.29 18.30
C SER A 192 -19.10 -12.76 18.71
N LEU A 193 -18.55 -13.70 17.93
CA LEU A 193 -18.62 -15.14 18.19
C LEU A 193 -17.72 -15.59 19.34
N VAL A 194 -16.73 -14.78 19.75
CA VAL A 194 -15.85 -15.08 20.89
C VAL A 194 -16.63 -15.37 22.17
N LYS A 195 -17.76 -14.69 22.39
CA LYS A 195 -18.63 -14.94 23.54
C LYS A 195 -19.33 -16.31 23.51
N ARG A 196 -19.58 -16.83 22.32
CA ARG A 196 -20.25 -18.14 22.10
C ARG A 196 -19.24 -19.27 22.05
N TYR A 197 -18.06 -19.02 21.47
CA TYR A 197 -17.02 -20.03 21.25
C TYR A 197 -15.73 -19.65 21.99
N PRO A 198 -15.54 -20.08 23.26
CA PRO A 198 -14.33 -19.79 24.05
C PRO A 198 -13.04 -20.31 23.43
N ASN A 199 -13.11 -21.25 22.47
CA ASN A 199 -11.99 -21.77 21.68
C ASN A 199 -11.68 -20.95 20.41
N LEU A 200 -12.31 -19.78 20.23
CA LEU A 200 -12.02 -18.87 19.12
C LEU A 200 -11.07 -17.76 19.57
N ILE A 201 -10.00 -17.58 18.81
CA ILE A 201 -9.12 -16.41 18.89
C ILE A 201 -9.20 -15.69 17.54
N VAL A 202 -9.66 -14.44 17.52
CA VAL A 202 -9.68 -13.60 16.33
C VAL A 202 -8.46 -12.71 16.34
N ILE A 203 -7.65 -12.78 15.29
CA ILE A 203 -6.47 -11.93 15.10
C ILE A 203 -6.81 -10.81 14.12
N GLN A 204 -6.47 -9.56 14.47
CA GLN A 204 -6.61 -8.39 13.61
C GLN A 204 -5.34 -7.54 13.68
N THR A 205 -5.25 -6.50 12.84
CA THR A 205 -4.07 -5.63 12.79
C THR A 205 -4.42 -4.20 12.44
N LEU A 206 -3.65 -3.25 12.97
CA LEU A 206 -3.70 -1.85 12.52
C LEU A 206 -2.84 -1.59 11.26
N SER A 207 -2.15 -2.60 10.77
CA SER A 207 -1.19 -2.46 9.64
C SER A 207 -1.86 -2.28 8.28
N LYS A 208 -3.13 -2.67 8.10
CA LYS A 208 -3.80 -2.70 6.78
C LYS A 208 -4.79 -1.53 6.65
N ALA A 209 -6.04 -1.73 6.98
CA ALA A 209 -7.09 -0.71 6.83
C ALA A 209 -6.81 0.59 7.62
N TRP A 210 -6.18 0.47 8.77
CA TRP A 210 -5.83 1.61 9.61
C TRP A 210 -4.57 2.37 9.14
N GLY A 211 -3.83 1.86 8.14
CA GLY A 211 -2.66 2.54 7.58
C GLY A 211 -1.46 2.66 8.54
N MET A 212 -1.41 1.86 9.60
CA MET A 212 -0.41 1.96 10.67
C MET A 212 0.65 0.85 10.63
N ALA A 213 1.02 0.37 9.45
CA ALA A 213 1.98 -0.74 9.31
C ALA A 213 3.33 -0.48 10.02
N GLY A 214 3.80 0.78 10.00
CA GLY A 214 5.04 1.19 10.66
C GLY A 214 5.01 1.16 12.19
N LEU A 215 3.83 1.17 12.81
CA LEU A 215 3.69 1.12 14.28
C LEU A 215 3.76 -0.29 14.84
N ARG A 216 3.64 -1.31 13.98
CA ARG A 216 3.70 -2.71 14.40
C ARG A 216 2.70 -3.06 15.51
N ILE A 217 1.41 -2.77 15.32
CA ILE A 217 0.35 -3.08 16.28
C ILE A 217 -0.60 -4.13 15.70
N GLY A 218 -0.68 -5.27 16.37
CA GLY A 218 -1.63 -6.34 16.14
C GLY A 218 -2.52 -6.57 17.34
N LEU A 219 -3.64 -7.21 17.11
CA LEU A 219 -4.69 -7.46 18.08
C LEU A 219 -5.00 -8.96 18.12
N ALA A 220 -5.23 -9.52 19.31
CA ALA A 220 -5.96 -10.77 19.46
C ALA A 220 -7.17 -10.53 20.36
N ILE A 221 -8.32 -11.07 19.93
CA ILE A 221 -9.60 -10.93 20.62
C ILE A 221 -10.08 -12.34 20.94
N ALA A 222 -10.25 -12.64 22.21
CA ALA A 222 -10.62 -13.96 22.70
C ALA A 222 -11.34 -13.89 24.05
N ASP A 223 -11.69 -15.04 24.60
CA ASP A 223 -12.17 -15.12 25.99
C ASP A 223 -11.15 -14.49 26.95
N PRO A 224 -11.59 -13.72 27.97
CA PRO A 224 -10.70 -13.06 28.92
C PRO A 224 -9.66 -14.00 29.57
N ALA A 225 -10.01 -15.26 29.83
CA ALA A 225 -9.09 -16.22 30.41
C ALA A 225 -7.93 -16.57 29.43
N VAL A 226 -8.24 -16.66 28.13
CA VAL A 226 -7.23 -16.87 27.07
C VAL A 226 -6.33 -15.63 26.95
N ILE A 227 -6.90 -14.43 26.96
CA ILE A 227 -6.15 -13.17 26.91
C ILE A 227 -5.23 -13.00 28.13
N ALA A 228 -5.67 -13.42 29.31
CA ALA A 228 -4.85 -13.43 30.51
C ALA A 228 -3.62 -14.35 30.35
N LEU A 229 -3.79 -15.54 29.75
CA LEU A 229 -2.68 -16.47 29.46
C LEU A 229 -1.69 -15.88 28.45
N MET A 230 -2.16 -15.29 27.37
CA MET A 230 -1.30 -14.59 26.40
C MET A 230 -0.52 -13.45 27.08
N SER A 231 -1.17 -12.71 27.97
CA SER A 231 -0.57 -11.62 28.72
C SER A 231 0.49 -12.07 29.71
N LYS A 232 0.40 -13.29 30.25
CA LYS A 232 1.44 -13.89 31.10
C LYS A 232 2.73 -14.21 30.31
N VAL A 233 2.58 -14.62 29.04
CA VAL A 233 3.69 -15.14 28.22
C VAL A 233 4.38 -14.02 27.44
N LYS A 234 3.71 -12.92 27.17
CA LYS A 234 4.31 -11.79 26.44
C LYS A 234 5.43 -11.11 27.25
N TYR A 235 6.35 -10.46 26.56
CA TYR A 235 7.28 -9.56 27.23
C TYR A 235 6.56 -8.35 27.81
N PRO A 236 6.97 -7.86 29.01
CA PRO A 236 6.23 -6.79 29.72
C PRO A 236 5.98 -5.53 28.88
N TYR A 237 7.01 -5.02 28.22
CA TYR A 237 6.98 -3.76 27.48
C TYR A 237 6.99 -3.98 25.96
N ASN A 238 6.21 -4.96 25.47
CA ASN A 238 6.19 -5.38 24.08
C ASN A 238 5.81 -4.28 23.08
N ILE A 239 5.04 -3.27 23.50
CA ILE A 239 4.68 -2.10 22.68
C ILE A 239 5.36 -0.85 23.23
N ASN A 240 6.23 -0.23 22.45
CA ASN A 240 6.96 0.96 22.87
C ASN A 240 6.06 2.19 23.03
N VAL A 241 6.54 3.19 23.77
CA VAL A 241 5.77 4.40 24.12
C VAL A 241 5.37 5.22 22.88
N LEU A 242 6.22 5.28 21.85
CA LEU A 242 5.92 6.05 20.64
C LEU A 242 4.82 5.39 19.83
N ALA A 243 4.84 4.06 19.70
CA ALA A 243 3.80 3.30 19.02
C ALA A 243 2.44 3.45 19.74
N GLN A 244 2.41 3.36 21.08
CA GLN A 244 1.18 3.56 21.85
C GLN A 244 0.61 4.98 21.66
N LYS A 245 1.44 6.02 21.81
CA LYS A 245 1.02 7.42 21.65
C LYS A 245 0.54 7.70 20.21
N MET A 246 1.29 7.27 19.21
CA MET A 246 0.95 7.51 17.81
C MET A 246 -0.33 6.78 17.41
N ALA A 247 -0.52 5.55 17.88
CA ALA A 247 -1.76 4.81 17.62
C ALA A 247 -2.98 5.53 18.22
N LEU A 248 -2.90 5.98 19.48
CA LEU A 248 -3.98 6.74 20.13
C LEU A 248 -4.35 8.01 19.33
N MET A 249 -3.35 8.71 18.77
CA MET A 249 -3.57 9.92 17.96
C MET A 249 -4.19 9.63 16.60
N LYS A 250 -3.94 8.44 16.04
CA LYS A 250 -4.33 8.06 14.66
C LYS A 250 -5.56 7.14 14.60
N LEU A 251 -6.08 6.69 15.73
CA LEU A 251 -7.31 5.87 15.80
C LEU A 251 -8.54 6.75 15.54
N ASP A 252 -8.77 7.05 14.27
CA ASP A 252 -9.93 7.77 13.73
C ASP A 252 -10.70 6.82 12.80
N GLU A 253 -11.86 6.37 13.25
CA GLU A 253 -12.70 5.41 12.54
C GLU A 253 -13.26 6.00 11.24
N ALA A 254 -13.68 7.26 11.25
CA ALA A 254 -14.21 7.91 10.06
C ALA A 254 -13.14 8.06 8.96
N ALA A 255 -11.91 8.40 9.33
CA ALA A 255 -10.79 8.47 8.41
C ALA A 255 -10.44 7.08 7.84
N LYS A 256 -10.46 6.03 8.68
CA LYS A 256 -10.27 4.63 8.25
C LYS A 256 -11.37 4.21 7.27
N ASP A 257 -12.64 4.45 7.58
CA ASP A 257 -13.76 4.04 6.73
C ASP A 257 -13.73 4.72 5.36
N LYS A 258 -13.37 6.00 5.32
CA LYS A 258 -13.15 6.73 4.07
C LYS A 258 -12.04 6.10 3.22
N ALA A 259 -10.90 5.80 3.83
CA ALA A 259 -9.77 5.18 3.13
C ALA A 259 -10.12 3.76 2.64
N VAL A 260 -10.84 2.97 3.44
CA VAL A 260 -11.32 1.64 3.06
C VAL A 260 -12.27 1.71 1.87
N ALA A 261 -13.23 2.64 1.88
CA ALA A 261 -14.18 2.82 0.76
C ALA A 261 -13.44 3.19 -0.54
N GLU A 262 -12.43 4.05 -0.47
CA GLU A 262 -11.60 4.41 -1.61
C GLU A 262 -10.82 3.20 -2.14
N ILE A 263 -10.12 2.46 -1.27
CA ILE A 263 -9.36 1.27 -1.64
C ILE A 263 -10.26 0.20 -2.27
N VAL A 264 -11.44 -0.05 -1.71
CA VAL A 264 -12.41 -1.00 -2.27
C VAL A 264 -12.90 -0.52 -3.63
N GLY A 265 -13.19 0.77 -3.79
CA GLY A 265 -13.55 1.37 -5.09
C GLY A 265 -12.43 1.20 -6.13
N GLN A 266 -11.17 1.42 -5.72
CA GLN A 266 -10.01 1.20 -6.58
C GLN A 266 -9.80 -0.28 -6.91
N ARG A 267 -10.08 -1.21 -5.98
CA ARG A 267 -10.03 -2.66 -6.25
C ARG A 267 -10.93 -3.04 -7.43
N PHE A 268 -12.18 -2.60 -7.42
CA PHE A 268 -13.13 -2.88 -8.50
C PHE A 268 -12.70 -2.26 -9.84
N ARG A 269 -12.14 -1.03 -9.81
CA ARG A 269 -11.62 -0.39 -11.02
C ARG A 269 -10.41 -1.16 -11.57
N LEU A 270 -9.46 -1.49 -10.70
CA LEU A 270 -8.25 -2.22 -11.06
C LEU A 270 -8.58 -3.60 -11.64
N GLU A 271 -9.52 -4.34 -11.03
CA GLU A 271 -10.00 -5.63 -11.51
C GLU A 271 -10.56 -5.51 -12.93
N LYS A 272 -11.42 -4.50 -13.17
CA LYS A 272 -12.04 -4.25 -14.48
C LYS A 272 -11.00 -3.92 -15.56
N GLU A 273 -9.98 -3.13 -15.23
CA GLU A 273 -8.93 -2.75 -16.19
C GLU A 273 -7.95 -3.91 -16.43
N LEU A 274 -7.57 -4.65 -15.40
CA LEU A 274 -6.74 -5.85 -15.54
C LEU A 274 -7.40 -6.91 -16.42
N ALA A 275 -8.72 -7.06 -16.36
CA ALA A 275 -9.46 -8.01 -17.20
C ALA A 275 -9.36 -7.69 -18.71
N LYS A 276 -8.97 -6.48 -19.09
CA LYS A 276 -8.74 -6.08 -20.48
C LYS A 276 -7.33 -6.40 -20.96
N CYS A 277 -6.39 -6.71 -20.06
CA CYS A 277 -5.00 -6.98 -20.41
C CYS A 277 -4.89 -8.39 -21.04
N PRO A 278 -4.33 -8.54 -22.25
CA PRO A 278 -4.27 -9.83 -22.94
C PRO A 278 -3.46 -10.91 -22.19
N GLU A 279 -2.45 -10.50 -21.44
CA GLU A 279 -1.59 -11.39 -20.65
C GLU A 279 -2.27 -11.94 -19.39
N VAL A 280 -3.39 -11.33 -18.96
CA VAL A 280 -4.16 -11.78 -17.79
C VAL A 280 -5.03 -12.97 -18.20
N LYS A 281 -4.81 -14.10 -17.53
CA LYS A 281 -5.56 -15.35 -17.77
C LYS A 281 -6.67 -15.57 -16.72
N GLY A 282 -6.64 -14.84 -15.63
CA GLY A 282 -7.69 -14.91 -14.61
C GLY A 282 -7.43 -13.95 -13.45
N ILE A 283 -8.52 -13.48 -12.88
CA ILE A 283 -8.49 -12.64 -11.66
C ILE A 283 -9.39 -13.32 -10.65
N TYR A 284 -8.86 -13.53 -9.45
CA TYR A 284 -9.63 -14.16 -8.39
C TYR A 284 -10.37 -13.11 -7.56
N SER A 285 -11.62 -13.42 -7.20
CA SER A 285 -12.44 -12.55 -6.35
C SER A 285 -11.74 -12.25 -5.03
N SER A 286 -11.80 -11.01 -4.58
CA SER A 286 -11.10 -10.57 -3.38
C SER A 286 -11.98 -9.71 -2.48
N ASP A 287 -11.93 -10.03 -1.18
CA ASP A 287 -12.47 -9.25 -0.07
C ASP A 287 -11.35 -8.49 0.68
N ALA A 288 -10.11 -8.52 0.16
CA ALA A 288 -8.93 -7.87 0.74
C ALA A 288 -8.55 -6.57 0.00
N ASN A 289 -7.45 -5.96 0.38
CA ASN A 289 -6.87 -4.79 -0.31
C ASN A 289 -5.86 -5.18 -1.40
N PHE A 290 -6.00 -6.34 -1.99
CA PHE A 290 -5.15 -6.83 -3.09
C PHE A 290 -5.96 -7.76 -4.00
N LEU A 291 -5.43 -8.03 -5.18
CA LEU A 291 -5.94 -9.01 -6.13
C LEU A 291 -4.89 -10.10 -6.33
N LEU A 292 -5.34 -11.36 -6.48
CA LEU A 292 -4.53 -12.44 -7.02
C LEU A 292 -4.85 -12.57 -8.50
N VAL A 293 -3.85 -12.36 -9.35
CA VAL A 293 -4.01 -12.31 -10.80
C VAL A 293 -3.12 -13.35 -11.45
N ARG A 294 -3.70 -14.19 -12.30
CA ARG A 294 -2.97 -15.19 -13.08
C ARG A 294 -2.56 -14.61 -14.42
N PHE A 295 -1.29 -14.70 -14.73
CA PHE A 295 -0.70 -14.28 -16.00
C PHE A 295 -0.24 -15.46 -16.83
N GLU A 296 -0.08 -15.25 -18.14
CA GLU A 296 0.51 -16.24 -19.06
C GLU A 296 1.99 -16.48 -18.73
N ASN A 297 2.77 -15.39 -18.61
CA ASN A 297 4.19 -15.39 -18.28
C ASN A 297 4.44 -14.53 -17.03
N PRO A 298 4.16 -15.03 -15.81
CA PRO A 298 4.19 -14.21 -14.59
C PRO A 298 5.58 -13.68 -14.25
N ASP A 299 6.64 -14.42 -14.57
CA ASP A 299 8.02 -14.00 -14.28
C ASP A 299 8.44 -12.84 -15.21
N GLU A 300 8.09 -12.87 -16.50
CA GLU A 300 8.33 -11.77 -17.42
C GLU A 300 7.56 -10.50 -17.03
N VAL A 301 6.28 -10.67 -16.65
CA VAL A 301 5.45 -9.58 -16.14
C VAL A 301 6.05 -8.99 -14.86
N TYR A 302 6.51 -9.85 -13.93
CA TYR A 302 7.14 -9.41 -12.70
C TYR A 302 8.40 -8.58 -12.97
N GLU A 303 9.31 -9.05 -13.83
CA GLU A 303 10.56 -8.35 -14.18
C GLU A 303 10.26 -7.02 -14.89
N ARG A 304 9.28 -6.98 -15.80
CA ARG A 304 8.84 -5.76 -16.48
C ARG A 304 8.30 -4.73 -15.49
N LEU A 305 7.45 -5.15 -14.54
CA LEU A 305 6.94 -4.27 -13.49
C LEU A 305 8.08 -3.75 -12.61
N LEU A 306 9.01 -4.60 -12.23
CA LEU A 306 10.17 -4.24 -11.41
C LEU A 306 11.07 -3.22 -12.14
N ALA A 307 11.37 -3.45 -13.41
CA ALA A 307 12.12 -2.53 -14.26
C ALA A 307 11.40 -1.17 -14.40
N GLY A 308 10.06 -1.19 -14.45
CA GLY A 308 9.21 0.01 -14.45
C GLY A 308 9.02 0.65 -13.06
N GLY A 309 9.76 0.19 -12.03
CA GLY A 309 9.70 0.74 -10.67
C GLY A 309 8.43 0.35 -9.88
N VAL A 310 7.71 -0.71 -10.31
CA VAL A 310 6.54 -1.24 -9.60
C VAL A 310 6.87 -2.61 -9.04
N ILE A 311 6.81 -2.76 -7.71
CA ILE A 311 7.02 -4.05 -7.05
C ILE A 311 5.68 -4.68 -6.66
N VAL A 312 5.48 -5.93 -7.10
CA VAL A 312 4.34 -6.78 -6.71
C VAL A 312 4.85 -8.06 -6.04
N ARG A 313 3.97 -8.94 -5.60
CA ARG A 313 4.40 -10.18 -4.97
C ARG A 313 4.21 -11.36 -5.92
N ASN A 314 5.31 -11.92 -6.41
CA ASN A 314 5.27 -13.15 -7.19
C ASN A 314 4.86 -14.34 -6.30
N ARG A 315 3.80 -15.06 -6.71
CA ARG A 315 3.25 -16.24 -6.03
C ARG A 315 3.28 -17.48 -6.92
N SER A 316 3.90 -17.42 -8.09
CA SER A 316 3.95 -18.51 -9.08
C SER A 316 4.50 -19.83 -8.53
N LYS A 317 5.34 -19.77 -7.50
CA LYS A 317 5.95 -20.94 -6.85
C LYS A 317 5.14 -21.46 -5.65
N VAL A 318 4.00 -20.83 -5.34
CA VAL A 318 3.13 -21.25 -4.24
C VAL A 318 2.10 -22.22 -4.78
N SER A 319 2.01 -23.41 -4.18
CA SER A 319 1.05 -24.44 -4.58
C SER A 319 -0.38 -23.90 -4.62
N GLY A 320 -1.09 -24.09 -5.73
CA GLY A 320 -2.42 -23.56 -6.02
C GLY A 320 -2.44 -22.13 -6.55
N CYS A 321 -1.29 -21.42 -6.55
CA CYS A 321 -1.18 -20.07 -7.10
C CYS A 321 -0.22 -20.02 -8.31
N GLU A 322 -0.03 -21.15 -9.01
CA GLU A 322 0.85 -21.22 -10.17
C GLU A 322 0.42 -20.19 -11.22
N GLY A 323 1.40 -19.45 -11.71
CA GLY A 323 1.16 -18.38 -12.67
C GLY A 323 0.62 -17.07 -12.06
N CYS A 324 0.55 -16.94 -10.74
CA CYS A 324 -0.09 -15.80 -10.11
C CYS A 324 0.88 -14.76 -9.54
N LEU A 325 0.53 -13.49 -9.74
CA LEU A 325 1.08 -12.35 -9.01
C LEU A 325 -0.01 -11.82 -8.04
N ARG A 326 0.38 -11.51 -6.80
CA ARG A 326 -0.49 -10.78 -5.87
C ARG A 326 -0.19 -9.30 -5.97
N ILE A 327 -1.17 -8.52 -6.35
CA ILE A 327 -1.09 -7.08 -6.60
C ILE A 327 -1.87 -6.35 -5.50
N THR A 328 -1.19 -5.54 -4.70
CA THR A 328 -1.85 -4.67 -3.72
C THR A 328 -2.57 -3.55 -4.46
N VAL A 329 -3.76 -3.21 -4.02
CA VAL A 329 -4.53 -2.07 -4.54
C VAL A 329 -3.87 -0.79 -4.05
N GLY A 330 -3.34 0.00 -4.99
CA GLY A 330 -2.72 1.29 -4.74
C GLY A 330 -3.71 2.45 -4.86
N THR A 331 -3.18 3.66 -4.80
CA THR A 331 -3.86 4.89 -5.19
C THR A 331 -4.23 4.84 -6.69
N PRO A 332 -5.15 5.69 -7.17
CA PRO A 332 -5.46 5.78 -8.61
C PRO A 332 -4.23 5.88 -9.49
N VAL A 333 -3.24 6.61 -9.03
CA VAL A 333 -1.97 6.86 -9.68
C VAL A 333 -1.08 5.63 -9.76
N GLU A 334 -0.87 4.96 -8.63
CA GLU A 334 -0.07 3.73 -8.57
C GLU A 334 -0.70 2.63 -9.42
N ASN A 335 -2.04 2.50 -9.36
CA ASN A 335 -2.79 1.57 -10.20
C ASN A 335 -2.65 1.92 -11.69
N GLY A 336 -2.72 3.22 -12.04
CA GLY A 336 -2.52 3.69 -13.40
C GLY A 336 -1.14 3.35 -13.95
N ARG A 337 -0.08 3.51 -13.14
CA ARG A 337 1.30 3.12 -13.53
C ARG A 337 1.40 1.61 -13.76
N LEU A 338 0.86 0.80 -12.86
CA LEU A 338 0.81 -0.65 -13.01
C LEU A 338 0.15 -1.04 -14.34
N LEU A 339 -1.05 -0.49 -14.61
CA LEU A 339 -1.83 -0.82 -15.82
C LEU A 339 -1.10 -0.45 -17.10
N ARG A 340 -0.40 0.69 -17.13
CA ARG A 340 0.41 1.06 -18.31
C ARG A 340 1.53 0.07 -18.57
N LEU A 341 2.26 -0.33 -17.53
CA LEU A 341 3.33 -1.32 -17.69
C LEU A 341 2.82 -2.69 -18.15
N LEU A 342 1.55 -3.00 -17.86
CA LEU A 342 0.89 -4.21 -18.34
C LEU A 342 0.29 -4.05 -19.75
N SER A 343 -0.10 -2.84 -20.15
CA SER A 343 -0.61 -2.55 -21.48
C SER A 343 0.51 -2.41 -22.52
N SER A 344 1.72 -2.14 -22.07
CA SER A 344 2.92 -2.06 -22.91
C SER A 344 3.44 -3.47 -23.19
N SER A 345 2.81 -4.19 -24.14
CA SER A 345 3.59 -5.09 -24.98
C SER A 345 4.66 -4.22 -25.63
N VAL A 346 5.91 -4.31 -25.15
CA VAL A 346 7.10 -3.61 -25.65
C VAL A 346 6.71 -2.39 -26.49
N ALA A 347 6.61 -1.21 -25.88
CA ALA A 347 6.50 0.00 -26.67
C ALA A 347 7.80 0.09 -27.45
N GLU A 348 7.77 -0.42 -28.66
CA GLU A 348 8.72 0.04 -29.68
C GLU A 348 8.65 1.58 -29.64
N PRO A 349 9.78 2.28 -29.78
CA PRO A 349 9.77 3.73 -29.87
C PRO A 349 8.72 4.07 -30.91
N VAL A 350 7.66 4.77 -30.50
CA VAL A 350 6.52 5.04 -31.36
C VAL A 350 7.01 5.77 -32.58
N GLU A 351 7.15 5.05 -33.68
CA GLU A 351 7.30 5.68 -34.98
C GLU A 351 5.97 6.35 -35.29
N ALA A 352 6.01 7.67 -35.29
CA ALA A 352 4.88 8.51 -35.61
C ALA A 352 4.51 8.34 -37.08
N THR A 353 3.56 7.46 -37.35
CA THR A 353 3.21 7.14 -38.76
C THR A 353 2.09 7.99 -39.32
N THR A 354 1.24 8.59 -38.48
CA THR A 354 0.11 9.42 -38.93
C THR A 354 0.04 10.73 -38.13
N PRO A 355 0.15 11.92 -38.73
CA PRO A 355 -0.04 13.18 -38.06
C PRO A 355 -1.47 13.33 -37.54
N GLY A 356 -1.63 13.81 -36.29
CA GLY A 356 -2.93 14.04 -35.70
C GLY A 356 -2.86 14.13 -34.17
N MET A 357 -4.02 14.43 -33.57
CA MET A 357 -4.24 14.42 -32.12
C MET A 357 -5.17 13.26 -31.78
N GLU A 358 -4.78 12.48 -30.79
CA GLU A 358 -5.54 11.35 -30.26
C GLU A 358 -5.83 11.58 -28.79
N ILE A 359 -7.10 11.38 -28.38
CA ILE A 359 -7.54 11.44 -26.97
C ILE A 359 -7.49 10.02 -26.43
N LEU A 360 -6.51 9.73 -25.58
CA LEU A 360 -6.29 8.41 -24.98
C LEU A 360 -7.06 8.23 -23.65
N GLY A 361 -7.47 9.33 -23.02
CA GLY A 361 -8.20 9.38 -21.75
C GLY A 361 -8.79 10.75 -21.49
N GLU A 362 -9.40 10.95 -20.33
CA GLU A 362 -10.09 12.20 -20.00
C GLU A 362 -9.15 13.42 -20.05
N ARG A 363 -7.89 13.25 -19.57
CA ARG A 363 -6.84 14.27 -19.61
C ARG A 363 -5.51 13.69 -20.11
N HIS A 364 -5.60 12.68 -20.97
CA HIS A 364 -4.48 11.95 -21.57
C HIS A 364 -4.52 12.15 -23.09
N ILE A 365 -3.54 12.86 -23.64
CA ILE A 365 -3.47 13.32 -25.02
C ILE A 365 -2.17 12.85 -25.66
N ARG A 366 -2.30 12.43 -26.92
CA ARG A 366 -1.17 12.16 -27.78
C ARG A 366 -1.24 13.04 -29.02
N ILE A 367 -0.14 13.70 -29.36
CA ILE A 367 -0.02 14.51 -30.58
C ILE A 367 1.16 14.02 -31.40
N VAL A 368 0.90 13.84 -32.71
CA VAL A 368 1.92 13.59 -33.72
C VAL A 368 1.89 14.75 -34.72
N ARG A 369 3.01 15.47 -34.83
CA ARG A 369 3.17 16.57 -35.75
C ARG A 369 4.41 16.34 -36.63
N ASN A 370 4.22 16.42 -37.93
CA ASN A 370 5.30 16.30 -38.92
C ASN A 370 5.32 17.57 -39.78
N THR A 371 6.43 18.28 -39.73
CA THR A 371 6.74 19.40 -40.63
C THR A 371 7.85 18.98 -41.60
N LYS A 372 8.40 19.93 -42.36
CA LYS A 372 9.58 19.68 -43.16
C LYS A 372 10.84 19.63 -42.32
N GLU A 373 10.84 20.37 -41.20
CA GLU A 373 11.96 20.57 -40.31
C GLU A 373 11.96 19.58 -39.14
N THR A 374 10.75 19.22 -38.63
CA THR A 374 10.64 18.40 -37.43
C THR A 374 9.60 17.27 -37.57
N LYS A 375 9.85 16.16 -36.86
CA LYS A 375 8.88 15.09 -36.64
C LYS A 375 8.79 14.87 -35.15
N ILE A 376 7.61 15.14 -34.58
CA ILE A 376 7.37 15.14 -33.12
C ILE A 376 6.26 14.15 -32.80
N ALA A 377 6.51 13.29 -31.83
CA ALA A 377 5.49 12.52 -31.12
C ALA A 377 5.54 12.91 -29.65
N LEU A 378 4.44 13.43 -29.14
CA LEU A 378 4.29 13.86 -27.75
C LEU A 378 3.07 13.18 -27.13
N GLU A 379 3.24 12.67 -25.91
CA GLU A 379 2.17 12.12 -25.09
C GLU A 379 2.19 12.78 -23.71
N LEU A 380 1.06 13.35 -23.30
CA LEU A 380 0.87 14.04 -22.03
C LEU A 380 -0.33 13.46 -21.29
N ASP A 381 -0.12 13.06 -20.03
CA ASP A 381 -1.19 12.67 -19.12
C ASP A 381 -1.12 13.52 -17.84
N LEU A 382 -2.12 14.38 -17.66
CA LEU A 382 -2.19 15.30 -16.51
C LEU A 382 -2.69 14.64 -15.21
N ASP A 383 -3.26 13.47 -15.29
CA ASP A 383 -3.77 12.73 -14.12
C ASP A 383 -2.76 11.67 -13.63
N PHE A 384 -1.64 11.59 -14.33
CA PHE A 384 -0.56 10.71 -13.94
C PHE A 384 0.38 11.36 -12.93
N ILE A 385 0.32 10.91 -11.69
CA ILE A 385 1.24 11.30 -10.62
C ILE A 385 2.29 10.20 -10.44
N GLY A 386 3.51 10.44 -10.79
CA GLY A 386 4.59 9.47 -10.60
C GLY A 386 5.82 9.70 -11.46
N GLY A 387 5.89 10.86 -12.10
CA GLY A 387 7.08 11.34 -12.80
C GLY A 387 7.75 10.27 -13.67
N SER A 388 7.18 9.93 -14.82
CA SER A 388 7.91 9.14 -15.82
C SER A 388 7.64 9.71 -17.20
N GLY A 389 8.71 9.90 -17.95
CA GLY A 389 8.66 10.29 -19.33
C GLY A 389 9.89 9.76 -20.04
N HIS A 390 9.78 9.54 -21.34
CA HIS A 390 10.94 9.36 -22.19
C HIS A 390 11.07 10.62 -23.05
N ILE A 391 12.11 11.39 -22.81
CA ILE A 391 12.33 12.64 -23.54
C ILE A 391 13.59 12.49 -24.39
N SER A 392 13.43 12.68 -25.69
CA SER A 392 14.51 12.59 -26.67
C SER A 392 14.26 13.59 -27.79
N THR A 393 14.88 14.77 -27.68
CA THR A 393 14.83 15.82 -28.70
C THR A 393 16.10 15.89 -29.54
N GLY A 394 17.14 15.18 -29.13
CA GLY A 394 18.48 15.28 -29.68
C GLY A 394 19.33 16.41 -29.10
N LEU A 395 18.81 17.19 -28.16
CA LEU A 395 19.47 18.27 -27.44
C LEU A 395 19.58 17.91 -25.94
N PRO A 396 20.71 17.36 -25.47
CA PRO A 396 20.81 16.75 -24.13
C PRO A 396 20.43 17.68 -22.97
N PHE A 397 20.78 18.96 -23.06
CA PHE A 397 20.39 19.92 -22.01
C PHE A 397 18.89 20.23 -22.05
N PHE A 398 18.30 20.34 -23.22
CA PHE A 398 16.87 20.56 -23.38
C PHE A 398 16.07 19.35 -22.90
N ASP A 399 16.54 18.12 -23.22
CA ASP A 399 15.98 16.88 -22.70
C ASP A 399 15.97 16.86 -21.18
N HIS A 400 17.09 17.23 -20.55
CA HIS A 400 17.21 17.33 -19.09
C HIS A 400 16.23 18.35 -18.48
N MET A 401 16.04 19.50 -19.11
CA MET A 401 15.12 20.53 -18.64
C MET A 401 13.66 20.12 -18.80
N LEU A 402 13.30 19.49 -19.92
CA LEU A 402 11.94 18.96 -20.12
C LEU A 402 11.62 17.82 -19.14
N ASP A 403 12.61 17.02 -18.78
CA ASP A 403 12.45 15.92 -17.81
C ASP A 403 12.13 16.42 -16.38
N GLN A 404 12.40 17.69 -16.06
CA GLN A 404 11.97 18.29 -14.80
C GLN A 404 10.45 18.42 -14.72
N ILE A 405 9.74 18.52 -15.85
CA ILE A 405 8.28 18.67 -15.88
C ILE A 405 7.60 17.42 -15.31
N PRO A 406 7.84 16.21 -15.81
CA PRO A 406 7.25 15.01 -15.19
C PRO A 406 7.80 14.74 -13.79
N ASN A 407 9.08 14.99 -13.53
CA ASN A 407 9.69 14.69 -12.23
C ASN A 407 9.14 15.55 -11.09
N HIS A 408 8.78 16.79 -11.35
CA HIS A 408 8.33 17.75 -10.33
C HIS A 408 6.87 18.17 -10.52
N GLY A 409 6.33 18.09 -11.74
CA GLY A 409 4.97 18.55 -12.06
C GLY A 409 3.86 17.55 -11.77
N GLY A 410 4.20 16.32 -11.39
CA GLY A 410 3.18 15.29 -11.09
C GLY A 410 2.37 14.87 -12.32
N VAL A 411 2.96 14.91 -13.52
CA VAL A 411 2.36 14.51 -14.80
C VAL A 411 3.22 13.48 -15.50
N ALA A 412 2.67 12.71 -16.45
CA ALA A 412 3.50 11.94 -17.38
C ALA A 412 3.69 12.72 -18.68
N LEU A 413 4.93 12.77 -19.15
CA LEU A 413 5.31 13.44 -20.40
C LEU A 413 6.32 12.60 -21.17
N SER A 414 5.97 12.19 -22.36
CA SER A 414 6.91 11.55 -23.29
C SER A 414 7.03 12.38 -24.55
N ILE A 415 8.26 12.64 -25.00
CA ILE A 415 8.55 13.45 -26.19
C ILE A 415 9.64 12.75 -27.00
N ASN A 416 9.35 12.47 -28.27
CA ASN A 416 10.31 11.95 -29.21
C ASN A 416 10.36 12.86 -30.46
N VAL A 417 11.53 13.38 -30.76
CA VAL A 417 11.72 14.36 -31.86
C VAL A 417 12.84 13.94 -32.79
N LYS A 418 12.59 14.08 -34.08
CA LYS A 418 13.63 14.10 -35.11
C LYS A 418 13.57 15.47 -35.77
N GLY A 419 14.46 16.38 -35.36
CA GLY A 419 14.60 17.71 -35.92
C GLY A 419 15.79 17.82 -36.86
N ASP A 420 15.86 18.94 -37.59
CA ASP A 420 16.92 19.30 -38.51
C ASP A 420 18.12 19.98 -37.81
N LEU A 421 18.56 19.38 -36.70
CA LEU A 421 19.64 19.88 -35.82
C LEU A 421 20.97 20.17 -36.53
N GLN A 422 21.13 19.68 -37.75
CA GLN A 422 22.26 20.02 -38.62
C GLN A 422 22.16 21.46 -39.18
N VAL A 423 20.97 22.08 -39.11
CA VAL A 423 20.73 23.50 -39.44
C VAL A 423 20.94 24.34 -38.19
N ASP A 424 20.06 24.20 -37.23
CA ASP A 424 20.16 24.73 -35.88
C ASP A 424 19.15 24.05 -34.93
N GLU A 425 19.09 24.49 -33.67
CA GLU A 425 18.18 23.98 -32.66
C GLU A 425 16.80 24.68 -32.63
N HIS A 426 16.64 25.79 -33.35
CA HIS A 426 15.48 26.70 -33.25
C HIS A 426 14.16 25.98 -33.56
N HIS A 427 14.05 25.35 -34.72
CA HIS A 427 12.83 24.66 -35.16
C HIS A 427 12.44 23.54 -34.19
N THR A 428 13.41 22.80 -33.66
CA THR A 428 13.16 21.73 -32.70
C THR A 428 12.56 22.28 -31.38
N ILE A 429 13.16 23.33 -30.84
CA ILE A 429 12.73 23.90 -29.53
C ILE A 429 11.36 24.57 -29.67
N GLU A 430 11.14 25.35 -30.73
CA GLU A 430 9.89 26.05 -30.99
C GLU A 430 8.74 25.06 -31.22
N ASP A 431 8.91 24.09 -32.12
CA ASP A 431 7.87 23.10 -32.44
C ASP A 431 7.52 22.22 -31.26
N VAL A 432 8.49 21.81 -30.43
CA VAL A 432 8.23 21.10 -29.17
C VAL A 432 7.38 21.96 -28.23
N GLY A 433 7.70 23.24 -28.10
CA GLY A 433 6.92 24.19 -27.28
C GLY A 433 5.46 24.31 -27.76
N ILE A 434 5.24 24.44 -29.06
CA ILE A 434 3.89 24.48 -29.66
C ILE A 434 3.11 23.22 -29.36
N VAL A 435 3.68 22.03 -29.68
CA VAL A 435 3.02 20.73 -29.49
C VAL A 435 2.72 20.46 -28.02
N PHE A 436 3.64 20.81 -27.13
CA PHE A 436 3.44 20.67 -25.69
C PHE A 436 2.30 21.58 -25.18
N GLY A 437 2.27 22.83 -25.63
CA GLY A 437 1.18 23.76 -25.32
C GLY A 437 -0.18 23.28 -25.86
N GLU A 438 -0.23 22.77 -27.09
CA GLU A 438 -1.45 22.19 -27.68
C GLU A 438 -1.93 20.97 -26.89
N ALA A 439 -1.01 20.09 -26.43
CA ALA A 439 -1.34 18.93 -25.60
C ALA A 439 -1.93 19.37 -24.24
N ILE A 440 -1.34 20.37 -23.59
CA ILE A 440 -1.89 20.95 -22.35
C ILE A 440 -3.30 21.49 -22.59
N ASN A 441 -3.50 22.30 -23.65
CA ASN A 441 -4.81 22.89 -23.93
C ASN A 441 -5.89 21.82 -24.19
N ALA A 442 -5.55 20.77 -24.91
CA ALA A 442 -6.45 19.66 -25.19
C ALA A 442 -6.76 18.84 -23.92
N ALA A 443 -5.74 18.54 -23.11
CA ALA A 443 -5.90 17.79 -21.86
C ALA A 443 -6.74 18.55 -20.81
N LEU A 444 -6.67 19.89 -20.77
CA LEU A 444 -7.45 20.71 -19.86
C LEU A 444 -8.94 20.83 -20.26
N GLY A 445 -9.31 20.51 -21.49
CA GLY A 445 -10.69 20.47 -21.96
C GLY A 445 -11.45 21.77 -21.70
N SER A 446 -12.58 21.70 -20.99
CA SER A 446 -13.46 22.85 -20.72
C SER A 446 -12.86 23.89 -19.78
N LYS A 447 -11.80 23.58 -19.06
CA LYS A 447 -11.13 24.45 -18.07
C LYS A 447 -12.05 24.94 -16.92
N LEU A 448 -13.25 24.37 -16.79
CA LEU A 448 -14.18 24.73 -15.72
C LEU A 448 -13.64 24.31 -14.35
N GLY A 449 -13.68 25.22 -13.39
CA GLY A 449 -13.20 24.96 -12.03
C GLY A 449 -11.69 25.10 -11.84
N MET A 450 -10.93 25.45 -12.89
CA MET A 450 -9.49 25.73 -12.76
C MET A 450 -9.24 27.06 -12.06
N ALA A 451 -8.28 27.04 -11.12
CA ALA A 451 -7.79 28.25 -10.49
C ALA A 451 -6.66 28.89 -11.32
N ARG A 452 -6.53 30.19 -11.21
CA ARG A 452 -5.29 30.89 -11.62
C ARG A 452 -4.19 30.54 -10.65
N TYR A 453 -2.96 30.39 -11.14
CA TYR A 453 -1.86 29.95 -10.31
C TYR A 453 -0.63 30.81 -10.49
N GLY A 454 0.04 31.09 -9.38
CA GLY A 454 1.33 31.76 -9.35
C GLY A 454 2.25 31.05 -8.35
N PHE A 455 3.51 30.94 -8.69
CA PHE A 455 4.51 30.25 -7.90
C PHE A 455 5.83 30.99 -7.94
N VAL A 456 6.50 31.09 -6.78
CA VAL A 456 7.84 31.67 -6.64
C VAL A 456 8.71 30.67 -5.91
N LEU A 457 9.86 30.35 -6.47
CA LEU A 457 10.83 29.42 -5.90
C LEU A 457 12.23 29.99 -5.91
N PRO A 458 12.96 29.88 -4.81
CA PRO A 458 14.42 30.03 -4.80
C PRO A 458 15.08 28.72 -5.24
N MET A 459 16.18 28.83 -5.95
CA MET A 459 17.09 27.74 -6.25
C MET A 459 18.53 28.27 -6.28
N ASP A 460 19.33 27.89 -5.29
CA ASP A 460 20.67 28.44 -5.03
C ASP A 460 20.65 29.97 -4.97
N ASP A 461 21.35 30.64 -5.89
CA ASP A 461 21.45 32.09 -5.97
C ASP A 461 20.39 32.73 -6.87
N CYS A 462 19.40 31.97 -7.33
CA CYS A 462 18.39 32.43 -8.27
C CYS A 462 16.98 32.29 -7.67
N ASP A 463 16.15 33.30 -7.95
CA ASP A 463 14.71 33.25 -7.71
C ASP A 463 13.96 33.21 -9.03
N ALA A 464 12.92 32.39 -9.13
CA ALA A 464 12.03 32.35 -10.30
C ALA A 464 10.56 32.48 -9.88
N ALA A 465 9.84 33.36 -10.57
CA ALA A 465 8.40 33.54 -10.42
C ALA A 465 7.69 33.21 -11.72
N VAL A 466 6.64 32.36 -11.64
CA VAL A 466 5.80 31.98 -12.78
C VAL A 466 4.34 32.23 -12.43
N LEU A 467 3.64 33.02 -13.26
CA LEU A 467 2.20 33.24 -13.15
C LEU A 467 1.53 32.68 -14.40
N MET A 468 0.45 31.90 -14.19
CA MET A 468 -0.24 31.22 -15.29
C MET A 468 -1.75 31.33 -15.16
N ASP A 469 -2.44 31.63 -16.28
CA ASP A 469 -3.89 31.62 -16.41
C ASP A 469 -4.32 31.04 -17.75
N PHE A 470 -5.04 29.93 -17.73
CA PHE A 470 -5.57 29.26 -18.94
C PHE A 470 -6.87 29.88 -19.46
N GLY A 471 -7.02 31.19 -19.38
CA GLY A 471 -8.20 31.95 -19.79
C GLY A 471 -8.49 32.03 -21.29
N GLY A 472 -7.70 31.37 -22.13
CA GLY A 472 -7.89 31.32 -23.58
C GLY A 472 -7.31 32.52 -24.35
N ARG A 473 -6.76 33.51 -23.68
CA ARG A 473 -6.06 34.65 -24.29
C ARG A 473 -4.56 34.45 -24.14
N ILE A 474 -3.83 34.68 -25.23
CA ILE A 474 -2.37 34.57 -25.24
C ILE A 474 -1.79 35.90 -24.75
N ASP A 475 -1.04 35.88 -23.65
CA ASP A 475 -0.24 37.00 -23.17
C ASP A 475 1.05 36.44 -22.55
N PHE A 476 2.17 36.74 -23.19
CA PHE A 476 3.47 36.25 -22.77
C PHE A 476 4.35 37.39 -22.27
N LYS A 477 4.90 37.24 -21.07
CA LYS A 477 5.89 38.19 -20.52
C LYS A 477 7.10 37.42 -20.02
N TRP A 478 8.24 37.86 -20.49
CA TRP A 478 9.54 37.32 -20.11
C TRP A 478 10.41 38.38 -19.51
N ASN A 479 10.87 38.16 -18.29
CA ASN A 479 11.81 39.03 -17.58
C ASN A 479 12.85 38.16 -16.88
N ALA A 480 13.74 37.56 -17.68
CA ALA A 480 14.89 36.81 -17.20
C ALA A 480 16.06 37.09 -18.14
N GLU A 481 17.17 37.49 -17.56
CA GLU A 481 18.42 37.80 -18.28
C GLU A 481 19.48 36.74 -17.96
N PHE A 482 20.08 36.19 -19.01
CA PHE A 482 21.18 35.22 -18.89
C PHE A 482 22.52 35.91 -19.20
N LYS A 483 23.50 35.69 -18.34
CA LYS A 483 24.88 36.22 -18.55
C LYS A 483 25.68 35.41 -19.56
N ARG A 484 25.23 34.17 -19.86
CA ARG A 484 25.89 33.29 -20.82
C ARG A 484 25.09 33.24 -22.11
N GLU A 485 25.76 33.23 -23.25
CA GLU A 485 25.11 33.07 -24.57
C GLU A 485 24.52 31.68 -24.76
N LYS A 486 25.14 30.63 -24.18
CA LYS A 486 24.70 29.24 -24.28
C LYS A 486 24.80 28.51 -22.93
N VAL A 487 23.88 27.60 -22.69
CA VAL A 487 23.92 26.66 -21.56
C VAL A 487 23.71 25.25 -22.09
N GLY A 488 24.63 24.32 -21.82
CA GLY A 488 24.56 22.94 -22.28
C GLY A 488 24.44 22.80 -23.82
N GLY A 489 25.00 23.77 -24.57
CA GLY A 489 24.92 23.79 -26.04
C GLY A 489 23.69 24.53 -26.60
N VAL A 490 22.67 24.84 -25.77
CA VAL A 490 21.46 25.56 -26.17
C VAL A 490 21.64 27.07 -25.99
N PRO A 491 21.38 27.93 -26.98
CA PRO A 491 21.38 29.37 -26.83
C PRO A 491 20.32 29.82 -25.80
N THR A 492 20.70 30.79 -24.95
CA THR A 492 19.82 31.21 -23.86
C THR A 492 18.57 31.97 -24.32
N GLU A 493 18.60 32.57 -25.48
CA GLU A 493 17.43 33.18 -26.13
C GLU A 493 16.33 32.12 -26.43
N MET A 494 16.69 30.87 -26.68
CA MET A 494 15.74 29.80 -26.98
C MET A 494 14.84 29.43 -25.81
N PHE A 495 15.21 29.75 -24.59
CA PHE A 495 14.33 29.52 -23.43
C PHE A 495 13.09 30.42 -23.51
N SER A 496 13.26 31.70 -23.85
CA SER A 496 12.13 32.61 -24.08
C SER A 496 11.26 32.13 -25.22
N HIS A 497 11.85 31.71 -26.34
CA HIS A 497 11.13 31.16 -27.51
C HIS A 497 10.33 29.91 -27.17
N PHE A 498 10.91 28.97 -26.41
CA PHE A 498 10.19 27.78 -25.93
C PHE A 498 8.94 28.14 -25.13
N PHE A 499 9.07 28.97 -24.11
CA PHE A 499 7.92 29.34 -23.25
C PHE A 499 6.88 30.17 -24.00
N GLN A 500 7.29 31.00 -24.95
CA GLN A 500 6.38 31.73 -25.84
C GLN A 500 5.56 30.77 -26.70
N SER A 501 6.19 29.73 -27.24
CA SER A 501 5.57 28.68 -28.05
C SER A 501 4.61 27.84 -27.21
N VAL A 502 4.98 27.47 -25.98
CA VAL A 502 4.09 26.82 -25.02
C VAL A 502 2.87 27.68 -24.71
N CYS A 503 3.07 28.98 -24.44
CA CYS A 503 1.99 29.93 -24.16
C CYS A 503 1.01 30.03 -25.35
N ALA A 504 1.51 30.08 -26.58
CA ALA A 504 0.72 30.12 -27.78
C ALA A 504 -0.10 28.84 -27.99
N GLY A 505 0.52 27.66 -27.87
CA GLY A 505 -0.14 26.36 -28.00
C GLY A 505 -1.18 26.12 -26.90
N ALA A 506 -0.86 26.47 -25.66
CA ALA A 506 -1.73 26.30 -24.51
C ALA A 506 -2.87 27.33 -24.45
N LYS A 507 -2.79 28.40 -25.23
CA LYS A 507 -3.73 29.54 -25.22
C LYS A 507 -3.92 30.11 -23.81
N CYS A 508 -2.80 30.46 -23.17
CA CYS A 508 -2.77 30.94 -21.78
C CYS A 508 -2.08 32.30 -21.65
N ASN A 509 -2.23 32.91 -20.48
CA ASN A 509 -1.30 33.96 -20.04
C ASN A 509 -0.17 33.29 -19.29
N LEU A 510 1.07 33.60 -19.64
CA LEU A 510 2.27 33.08 -19.01
C LEU A 510 3.27 34.21 -18.78
N HIS A 511 3.47 34.56 -17.52
CA HIS A 511 4.43 35.60 -17.14
C HIS A 511 5.54 34.97 -16.30
N ILE A 512 6.77 35.17 -16.70
CA ILE A 512 7.97 34.59 -16.07
C ILE A 512 8.93 35.70 -15.70
N TRP A 513 9.41 35.69 -14.47
CA TRP A 513 10.51 36.48 -13.97
C TRP A 513 11.55 35.54 -13.38
N ALA A 514 12.82 35.84 -13.64
CA ALA A 514 13.92 35.20 -12.93
C ALA A 514 14.99 36.24 -12.62
N GLU A 515 15.54 36.18 -11.40
CA GLU A 515 16.61 37.03 -10.92
C GLU A 515 17.67 36.15 -10.25
N GLY A 516 18.94 36.44 -10.48
CA GLY A 516 20.06 35.69 -9.92
C GLY A 516 21.35 35.85 -10.71
N VAL A 517 22.41 35.14 -10.34
CA VAL A 517 23.76 35.26 -10.89
C VAL A 517 23.99 34.41 -12.11
#